data_4e27a13124bc5ae8aa7e2e2f96cfcdad
#
_entry.id   4e27a13124bc5ae8aa7e2e2f96cfcdad
#
_cell.length_a   1.000
_cell.length_b   1.000
_cell.length_c   1.000
_cell.angle_alpha   90.00
_cell.angle_beta   90.00
_cell.angle_gamma   90.00
#
_symmetry.space_group_name_H-M   'P 1'
#
loop_
_entity.id
_entity.type
_entity.pdbx_description
1 polymer ?
#
loop_
_entity_poly.entity_id
_entity_poly.type
_entity_poly.pdbx_seq_one_letter_code
_entity_poly.pdbx_strand_id
1 'polypeptide(L)'
;LDELARLGFTIQATNSPKENLQHFLQKILFRYQDVNYVLSSWVADRQTDLLTFFQSDQQLTEEVFYTVALQVLGFIPFVDFDDVTAFCKEIHFPITYGNILENLYQLLNTRTKLGNILIDQLVSEGFIPESNDYHFFNGKSLATFSSHEAIREVVYVESRVDTDGDGKPDLVKVSIIRPSYKGQIPAVMTA
;
A
#
# COMPACT_ATOMS: atom_id res chain seq x y z
N LEU A 1 -15.86 3.44 -2.78
CA LEU A 1 -16.01 1.98 -2.85
C LEU A 1 -15.81 1.43 -4.28
N ASP A 2 -16.26 2.11 -5.30
CA ASP A 2 -16.13 1.66 -6.70
C ASP A 2 -14.65 1.57 -7.12
N GLU A 3 -13.81 2.48 -6.65
CA GLU A 3 -12.37 2.46 -6.90
C GLU A 3 -11.71 1.25 -6.23
N LEU A 4 -12.07 0.95 -4.97
CA LEU A 4 -11.58 -0.23 -4.27
C LEU A 4 -12.06 -1.52 -4.93
N ALA A 5 -13.31 -1.56 -5.38
CA ALA A 5 -13.86 -2.71 -6.09
C ALA A 5 -13.10 -3.03 -7.38
N ARG A 6 -12.65 -2.00 -8.12
CA ARG A 6 -11.81 -2.17 -9.32
C ARG A 6 -10.45 -2.79 -9.00
N LEU A 7 -9.95 -2.57 -7.79
CA LEU A 7 -8.70 -3.16 -7.30
C LEU A 7 -8.90 -4.56 -6.68
N GLY A 8 -10.12 -5.10 -6.71
CA GLY A 8 -10.44 -6.37 -6.08
C GLY A 8 -10.75 -6.28 -4.58
N PHE A 9 -10.77 -5.08 -3.99
CA PHE A 9 -11.23 -4.83 -2.63
C PHE A 9 -12.75 -4.76 -2.57
N THR A 10 -13.42 -5.87 -2.72
CA THR A 10 -14.86 -5.93 -2.48
C THR A 10 -15.09 -6.12 -0.98
N ILE A 11 -15.37 -5.04 -0.28
CA ILE A 11 -15.82 -5.08 1.10
C ILE A 11 -17.35 -5.15 1.06
N GLN A 12 -17.94 -6.18 1.65
CA GLN A 12 -19.38 -6.17 1.92
C GLN A 12 -19.61 -5.14 3.02
N ALA A 13 -20.07 -3.96 2.63
CA ALA A 13 -20.45 -2.94 3.60
C ALA A 13 -21.66 -3.43 4.39
N THR A 14 -21.47 -3.64 5.69
CA THR A 14 -22.54 -3.96 6.63
C THR A 14 -22.87 -2.72 7.46
N ASN A 15 -23.97 -2.79 8.22
CA ASN A 15 -24.29 -1.72 9.18
C ASN A 15 -23.41 -1.79 10.45
N SER A 16 -22.56 -2.83 10.57
CA SER A 16 -21.66 -3.04 11.70
C SER A 16 -20.25 -2.54 11.35
N PRO A 17 -19.75 -1.46 12.00
CA PRO A 17 -18.36 -1.01 11.83
C PRO A 17 -17.34 -2.10 12.12
N LYS A 18 -17.59 -2.95 13.10
CA LYS A 18 -16.75 -4.08 13.50
C LYS A 18 -16.63 -5.14 12.38
N GLU A 19 -17.77 -5.52 11.78
CA GLU A 19 -17.76 -6.45 10.64
C GLU A 19 -17.06 -5.87 9.42
N ASN A 20 -17.24 -4.58 9.14
CA ASN A 20 -16.54 -3.91 8.06
C ASN A 20 -15.02 -3.95 8.26
N LEU A 21 -14.53 -3.69 9.48
CA LEU A 21 -13.12 -3.82 9.82
C LEU A 21 -12.63 -5.26 9.66
N GLN A 22 -13.40 -6.25 10.13
CA GLN A 22 -13.06 -7.66 10.01
C GLN A 22 -12.93 -8.09 8.54
N HIS A 23 -13.90 -7.73 7.69
CA HIS A 23 -13.84 -8.03 6.26
C HIS A 23 -12.64 -7.37 5.57
N PHE A 24 -12.32 -6.14 5.95
CA PHE A 24 -11.12 -5.46 5.44
C PHE A 24 -9.85 -6.24 5.81
N LEU A 25 -9.68 -6.62 7.08
CA LEU A 25 -8.51 -7.37 7.53
C LEU A 25 -8.40 -8.73 6.84
N GLN A 26 -9.51 -9.44 6.66
CA GLN A 26 -9.53 -10.70 5.92
C GLN A 26 -9.05 -10.53 4.48
N LYS A 27 -9.29 -9.37 3.87
CA LYS A 27 -8.81 -9.06 2.51
C LYS A 27 -7.31 -8.77 2.49
N ILE A 28 -6.81 -7.89 3.34
CA ILE A 28 -5.39 -7.53 3.34
C ILE A 28 -4.47 -8.63 3.86
N LEU A 29 -5.01 -9.58 4.64
CA LEU A 29 -4.28 -10.74 5.17
C LEU A 29 -4.41 -11.99 4.29
N PHE A 30 -4.84 -11.84 3.03
CA PHE A 30 -5.14 -12.95 2.11
C PHE A 30 -3.98 -13.94 1.87
N ARG A 31 -2.74 -13.50 2.07
CA ARG A 31 -1.54 -14.34 1.88
C ARG A 31 -1.26 -15.30 3.02
N TYR A 32 -1.83 -15.05 4.18
CA TYR A 32 -1.66 -15.93 5.32
C TYR A 32 -2.56 -17.14 5.19
N GLN A 33 -2.00 -18.34 5.36
CA GLN A 33 -2.76 -19.59 5.28
C GLN A 33 -3.85 -19.68 6.35
N ASP A 34 -3.57 -19.11 7.53
CA ASP A 34 -4.50 -19.05 8.64
C ASP A 34 -4.63 -17.59 9.14
N VAL A 35 -5.65 -16.91 8.63
CA VAL A 35 -5.97 -15.54 9.03
C VAL A 35 -6.34 -15.47 10.51
N ASN A 36 -7.01 -16.49 11.06
CA ASN A 36 -7.38 -16.50 12.47
C ASN A 36 -6.15 -16.54 13.38
N TYR A 37 -5.12 -17.28 12.98
CA TYR A 37 -3.84 -17.26 13.71
C TYR A 37 -3.22 -15.87 13.73
N VAL A 38 -3.23 -15.15 12.61
CA VAL A 38 -2.73 -13.77 12.57
C VAL A 38 -3.56 -12.86 13.45
N LEU A 39 -4.90 -12.95 13.37
CA LEU A 39 -5.80 -12.14 14.20
C LEU A 39 -5.64 -12.43 15.71
N SER A 40 -5.33 -13.67 16.08
CA SER A 40 -5.04 -14.02 17.50
C SER A 40 -3.69 -13.49 17.99
N SER A 41 -2.77 -13.17 17.08
CA SER A 41 -1.48 -12.54 17.42
C SER A 41 -1.54 -11.01 17.50
N TRP A 42 -2.59 -10.42 17.00
CA TRP A 42 -2.85 -8.98 17.07
C TRP A 42 -3.77 -8.67 18.26
N VAL A 43 -3.70 -7.46 18.76
CA VAL A 43 -4.49 -7.03 19.91
C VAL A 43 -5.55 -6.00 19.51
N ALA A 44 -6.71 -6.08 20.15
CA ALA A 44 -7.72 -5.04 20.13
C ALA A 44 -7.47 -4.01 21.25
N ASP A 45 -7.06 -4.50 22.40
CA ASP A 45 -6.67 -3.72 23.58
C ASP A 45 -5.61 -4.49 24.39
N ARG A 46 -5.27 -3.99 25.60
CA ARG A 46 -4.25 -4.60 26.48
C ARG A 46 -4.59 -6.02 26.97
N GLN A 47 -5.85 -6.41 26.92
CA GLN A 47 -6.36 -7.65 27.53
C GLN A 47 -6.95 -8.61 26.52
N THR A 48 -7.27 -8.12 25.31
CA THR A 48 -8.07 -8.84 24.33
C THR A 48 -7.32 -8.93 22.99
N ASP A 49 -7.07 -10.13 22.50
CA ASP A 49 -6.61 -10.33 21.13
C ASP A 49 -7.74 -10.01 20.13
N LEU A 50 -7.34 -9.72 18.89
CA LEU A 50 -8.27 -9.26 17.89
C LEU A 50 -9.26 -10.32 17.42
N LEU A 51 -8.88 -11.62 17.45
CA LEU A 51 -9.78 -12.71 17.12
C LEU A 51 -10.89 -12.82 18.16
N THR A 52 -10.53 -12.83 19.44
CA THR A 52 -11.48 -12.82 20.56
C THR A 52 -12.39 -11.60 20.52
N PHE A 53 -11.84 -10.42 20.22
CA PHE A 53 -12.63 -9.20 20.04
C PHE A 53 -13.70 -9.36 18.95
N PHE A 54 -13.35 -9.89 17.78
CA PHE A 54 -14.33 -10.10 16.70
C PHE A 54 -15.42 -11.12 17.05
N GLN A 55 -15.14 -12.08 17.91
CA GLN A 55 -16.09 -13.09 18.39
C GLN A 55 -16.96 -12.61 19.57
N SER A 56 -16.61 -11.49 20.20
CA SER A 56 -17.34 -10.95 21.35
C SER A 56 -18.49 -10.03 20.93
N ASP A 57 -19.31 -9.61 21.89
CA ASP A 57 -20.37 -8.59 21.72
C ASP A 57 -19.85 -7.15 21.88
N GLN A 58 -18.54 -6.97 22.10
CA GLN A 58 -17.92 -5.65 22.23
C GLN A 58 -18.09 -4.83 20.95
N GLN A 59 -18.35 -3.54 21.11
CA GLN A 59 -18.45 -2.62 19.97
C GLN A 59 -17.08 -2.11 19.56
N LEU A 60 -16.92 -1.82 18.26
CA LEU A 60 -15.72 -1.17 17.77
C LEU A 60 -15.68 0.28 18.26
N THR A 61 -14.70 0.60 19.08
CA THR A 61 -14.39 1.96 19.52
C THR A 61 -13.31 2.58 18.62
N GLU A 62 -13.14 3.89 18.68
CA GLU A 62 -12.05 4.57 17.97
C GLU A 62 -10.68 4.06 18.42
N GLU A 63 -10.50 3.87 19.73
CA GLU A 63 -9.24 3.37 20.30
C GLU A 63 -8.88 2.00 19.77
N VAL A 64 -9.84 1.06 19.71
CA VAL A 64 -9.63 -0.26 19.10
C VAL A 64 -9.29 -0.12 17.62
N PHE A 65 -10.02 0.74 16.88
CA PHE A 65 -9.71 0.96 15.47
C PHE A 65 -8.28 1.46 15.26
N TYR A 66 -7.82 2.42 16.07
CA TYR A 66 -6.45 2.93 15.96
C TYR A 66 -5.40 1.90 16.33
N THR A 67 -5.66 1.13 17.39
CA THR A 67 -4.77 0.03 17.78
C THR A 67 -4.58 -0.94 16.62
N VAL A 68 -5.66 -1.32 15.97
CA VAL A 68 -5.62 -2.20 14.79
C VAL A 68 -4.94 -1.52 13.60
N ALA A 69 -5.27 -0.27 13.31
CA ALA A 69 -4.66 0.48 12.22
C ALA A 69 -3.13 0.57 12.35
N LEU A 70 -2.63 0.83 13.55
CA LEU A 70 -1.19 0.89 13.82
C LEU A 70 -0.51 -0.48 13.65
N GLN A 71 -1.20 -1.57 13.94
CA GLN A 71 -0.70 -2.92 13.64
C GLN A 71 -0.63 -3.17 12.13
N VAL A 72 -1.68 -2.81 11.40
CA VAL A 72 -1.70 -2.89 9.92
C VAL A 72 -0.56 -2.06 9.31
N LEU A 73 -0.28 -0.90 9.85
CA LEU A 73 0.81 -0.01 9.40
C LEU A 73 2.20 -0.45 9.89
N GLY A 74 2.29 -1.48 10.71
CA GLY A 74 3.55 -2.06 11.19
C GLY A 74 4.20 -1.32 12.36
N PHE A 75 3.48 -0.49 13.11
CA PHE A 75 4.02 0.26 14.26
C PHE A 75 4.07 -0.53 15.56
N ILE A 76 3.31 -1.60 15.71
CA ILE A 76 3.38 -2.52 16.87
C ILE A 76 4.71 -3.30 16.81
N PRO A 77 5.45 -3.51 17.93
CA PRO A 77 5.04 -3.33 19.34
C PRO A 77 5.41 -1.99 19.97
N PHE A 78 5.76 -0.97 19.22
CA PHE A 78 6.31 0.30 19.73
C PHE A 78 5.26 1.33 20.13
N VAL A 79 3.97 0.96 20.07
CA VAL A 79 2.87 1.84 20.43
C VAL A 79 2.59 1.71 21.93
N ASP A 80 2.58 2.83 22.65
CA ASP A 80 2.01 2.90 23.98
C ASP A 80 0.48 2.98 23.86
N PHE A 81 -0.21 1.98 24.40
CA PHE A 81 -1.67 1.91 24.34
C PHE A 81 -2.38 3.04 25.09
N ASP A 82 -1.72 3.69 26.02
CA ASP A 82 -2.28 4.86 26.70
C ASP A 82 -2.32 6.10 25.79
N ASP A 83 -1.47 6.12 24.74
CA ASP A 83 -1.28 7.24 23.83
C ASP A 83 -1.62 6.94 22.36
N VAL A 84 -2.38 5.87 22.09
CA VAL A 84 -2.74 5.46 20.72
C VAL A 84 -3.30 6.62 19.89
N THR A 85 -4.22 7.40 20.46
CA THR A 85 -4.82 8.55 19.77
C THR A 85 -3.81 9.66 19.49
N ALA A 86 -2.94 9.96 20.45
CA ALA A 86 -1.88 10.95 20.29
C ALA A 86 -0.89 10.50 19.21
N PHE A 87 -0.48 9.25 19.21
CA PHE A 87 0.41 8.69 18.21
C PHE A 87 -0.21 8.70 16.79
N CYS A 88 -1.48 8.40 16.65
CA CYS A 88 -2.18 8.51 15.38
C CYS A 88 -2.18 9.95 14.83
N LYS A 89 -2.30 10.94 15.71
CA LYS A 89 -2.16 12.36 15.32
C LYS A 89 -0.74 12.70 14.92
N GLU A 90 0.26 12.18 15.60
CA GLU A 90 1.67 12.40 15.30
C GLU A 90 2.04 11.88 13.90
N ILE A 91 1.60 10.69 13.55
CA ILE A 91 1.82 10.10 12.21
C ILE A 91 0.86 10.65 11.15
N HIS A 92 0.03 11.64 11.50
CA HIS A 92 -0.95 12.26 10.59
C HIS A 92 -1.93 11.25 9.99
N PHE A 93 -2.32 10.23 10.76
CA PHE A 93 -3.36 9.31 10.32
C PHE A 93 -4.71 10.04 10.29
N PRO A 94 -5.29 10.25 9.11
CA PRO A 94 -6.54 10.99 8.99
C PRO A 94 -7.71 10.17 9.54
N ILE A 95 -8.52 10.79 10.38
CA ILE A 95 -9.65 10.16 11.03
C ILE A 95 -10.91 10.92 10.71
N THR A 96 -11.91 10.23 10.20
CA THR A 96 -13.26 10.74 10.03
C THR A 96 -14.18 10.06 11.03
N TYR A 97 -14.62 10.80 12.03
CA TYR A 97 -15.50 10.28 13.07
C TYR A 97 -16.80 9.73 12.48
N GLY A 98 -17.19 8.54 12.95
CA GLY A 98 -18.46 7.91 12.58
C GLY A 98 -18.51 7.27 11.19
N ASN A 99 -17.44 7.31 10.41
CA ASN A 99 -17.39 6.71 9.09
C ASN A 99 -16.24 5.70 8.95
N ILE A 100 -16.49 4.46 9.33
CA ILE A 100 -15.49 3.39 9.29
C ILE A 100 -15.01 3.10 7.87
N LEU A 101 -15.88 3.17 6.87
CA LEU A 101 -15.50 2.88 5.48
C LEU A 101 -14.55 3.95 4.94
N GLU A 102 -14.77 5.21 5.31
CA GLU A 102 -13.84 6.29 4.97
C GLU A 102 -12.50 6.10 5.68
N ASN A 103 -12.52 5.71 6.95
CA ASN A 103 -11.29 5.42 7.69
C ASN A 103 -10.50 4.25 7.10
N LEU A 104 -11.16 3.19 6.63
CA LEU A 104 -10.50 2.09 5.93
C LEU A 104 -9.89 2.53 4.59
N TYR A 105 -10.60 3.38 3.85
CA TYR A 105 -10.08 3.97 2.62
C TYR A 105 -8.84 4.84 2.91
N GLN A 106 -8.89 5.69 3.93
CA GLN A 106 -7.78 6.53 4.34
C GLN A 106 -6.59 5.71 4.85
N LEU A 107 -6.85 4.57 5.50
CA LEU A 107 -5.79 3.67 5.95
C LEU A 107 -4.93 3.19 4.78
N LEU A 108 -5.54 2.88 3.63
CA LEU A 108 -4.81 2.48 2.43
C LEU A 108 -3.90 3.59 1.87
N ASN A 109 -4.21 4.85 2.13
CA ASN A 109 -3.40 6.00 1.74
C ASN A 109 -2.33 6.40 2.76
N THR A 110 -2.29 5.73 3.92
CA THR A 110 -1.40 6.10 5.02
C THR A 110 -0.06 5.41 4.89
N ARG A 111 1.00 6.08 5.33
CA ARG A 111 2.35 5.52 5.32
C ARG A 111 2.53 4.48 6.41
N THR A 112 3.10 3.36 6.05
CA THR A 112 3.56 2.34 6.98
C THR A 112 4.79 2.82 7.75
N LYS A 113 5.18 2.09 8.79
CA LYS A 113 6.44 2.31 9.53
C LYS A 113 7.67 2.32 8.62
N LEU A 114 7.63 1.56 7.53
CA LEU A 114 8.72 1.53 6.54
C LEU A 114 8.71 2.73 5.58
N GLY A 115 7.75 3.65 5.70
CA GLY A 115 7.64 4.85 4.90
C GLY A 115 6.88 4.68 3.58
N ASN A 116 6.48 3.47 3.23
CA ASN A 116 5.68 3.19 2.03
C ASN A 116 4.20 3.50 2.31
N ILE A 117 3.46 3.88 1.28
CA ILE A 117 2.00 3.96 1.39
C ILE A 117 1.44 2.53 1.42
N LEU A 118 0.46 2.25 2.30
CA LEU A 118 -0.04 0.88 2.50
C LEU A 118 -0.53 0.23 1.20
N ILE A 119 -1.26 0.96 0.35
CA ILE A 119 -1.71 0.40 -0.94
C ILE A 119 -0.53 0.02 -1.85
N ASP A 120 0.55 0.80 -1.90
CA ASP A 120 1.74 0.49 -2.68
C ASP A 120 2.44 -0.78 -2.13
N GLN A 121 2.45 -0.96 -0.82
CA GLN A 121 2.95 -2.18 -0.19
C GLN A 121 2.11 -3.40 -0.58
N LEU A 122 0.78 -3.30 -0.51
CA LEU A 122 -0.12 -4.39 -0.90
C LEU A 122 0.02 -4.75 -2.38
N VAL A 123 0.29 -3.77 -3.26
CA VAL A 123 0.62 -4.01 -4.67
C VAL A 123 1.93 -4.79 -4.79
N SER A 124 2.98 -4.36 -4.10
CA SER A 124 4.29 -5.03 -4.14
C SER A 124 4.26 -6.46 -3.58
N GLU A 125 3.37 -6.71 -2.63
CA GLU A 125 3.10 -8.04 -2.09
C GLU A 125 2.22 -8.90 -2.99
N GLY A 126 1.70 -8.35 -4.12
CA GLY A 126 0.87 -9.02 -5.12
C GLY A 126 -0.59 -9.18 -4.72
N PHE A 127 -1.09 -8.36 -3.82
CA PHE A 127 -2.53 -8.27 -3.54
C PHE A 127 -3.31 -7.84 -4.79
N ILE A 128 -2.76 -6.85 -5.51
CA ILE A 128 -3.22 -6.48 -6.84
C ILE A 128 -2.25 -7.14 -7.82
N PRO A 129 -2.71 -8.11 -8.63
CA PRO A 129 -1.83 -8.85 -9.53
C PRO A 129 -1.22 -7.92 -10.58
N GLU A 130 -0.05 -8.31 -11.08
CA GLU A 130 0.54 -7.66 -12.24
C GLU A 130 -0.44 -7.69 -13.43
N SER A 131 -0.52 -6.59 -14.16
CA SER A 131 -1.45 -6.40 -15.27
C SER A 131 -0.81 -5.55 -16.36
N ASN A 132 -1.29 -5.69 -17.58
CA ASN A 132 -1.00 -4.77 -18.67
C ASN A 132 -1.96 -3.55 -18.67
N ASP A 133 -2.97 -3.58 -17.83
CA ASP A 133 -3.91 -2.48 -17.64
C ASP A 133 -3.43 -1.52 -16.56
N TYR A 134 -3.75 -0.24 -16.74
CA TYR A 134 -3.45 0.78 -15.75
C TYR A 134 -4.44 0.70 -14.58
N HIS A 135 -3.91 0.57 -13.38
CA HIS A 135 -4.68 0.69 -12.16
C HIS A 135 -4.42 2.02 -11.49
N PHE A 136 -5.50 2.67 -11.05
CA PHE A 136 -5.44 3.95 -10.35
C PHE A 136 -6.12 3.80 -8.99
N PHE A 137 -5.56 4.47 -8.01
CA PHE A 137 -6.13 4.60 -6.68
C PHE A 137 -5.87 6.01 -6.15
N ASN A 138 -6.92 6.68 -5.70
CA ASN A 138 -6.85 8.07 -5.22
C ASN A 138 -6.12 9.02 -6.19
N GLY A 139 -6.45 8.93 -7.49
CA GLY A 139 -5.85 9.75 -8.54
C GLY A 139 -4.39 9.45 -8.86
N LYS A 140 -3.80 8.43 -8.27
CA LYS A 140 -2.42 8.00 -8.44
C LYS A 140 -2.35 6.68 -9.20
N SER A 141 -1.47 6.59 -10.18
CA SER A 141 -1.19 5.31 -10.86
C SER A 141 -0.46 4.35 -9.93
N LEU A 142 -0.94 3.11 -9.86
CA LEU A 142 -0.29 2.03 -9.12
C LEU A 142 0.70 1.29 -10.02
N ALA A 143 1.81 0.84 -9.43
CA ALA A 143 2.87 0.12 -10.12
C ALA A 143 2.52 -1.37 -10.30
N THR A 144 1.45 -1.65 -11.06
CA THR A 144 0.92 -3.01 -11.31
C THR A 144 1.33 -3.59 -12.66
N PHE A 145 2.15 -2.88 -13.42
CA PHE A 145 2.58 -3.35 -14.74
C PHE A 145 3.45 -4.59 -14.66
N SER A 146 3.12 -5.58 -15.48
CA SER A 146 4.05 -6.65 -15.81
C SER A 146 5.22 -6.11 -16.62
N SER A 147 6.44 -6.28 -16.12
CA SER A 147 7.67 -5.91 -16.84
C SER A 147 8.27 -7.09 -17.63
N HIS A 148 7.59 -8.23 -17.69
CA HIS A 148 8.11 -9.44 -18.35
C HIS A 148 8.37 -9.23 -19.84
N GLU A 149 7.54 -8.46 -20.52
CA GLU A 149 7.67 -8.12 -21.94
C GLU A 149 8.42 -6.80 -22.19
N ALA A 150 8.97 -6.17 -21.16
CA ALA A 150 9.70 -4.93 -21.32
C ALA A 150 10.98 -5.15 -22.11
N ILE A 151 11.17 -4.36 -23.17
CA ILE A 151 12.41 -4.32 -23.93
C ILE A 151 13.44 -3.54 -23.12
N ARG A 152 14.60 -4.18 -22.91
CA ARG A 152 15.75 -3.58 -22.20
C ARG A 152 16.88 -3.42 -23.19
N GLU A 153 17.31 -2.20 -23.39
CA GLU A 153 18.34 -1.82 -24.36
C GLU A 153 19.42 -1.00 -23.67
N VAL A 154 20.63 -1.12 -24.15
CA VAL A 154 21.74 -0.22 -23.79
C VAL A 154 22.24 0.42 -25.09
N VAL A 155 22.22 1.74 -25.10
CA VAL A 155 22.75 2.52 -26.21
C VAL A 155 23.85 3.44 -25.72
N TYR A 156 24.76 3.79 -26.60
CA TYR A 156 25.78 4.78 -26.35
C TYR A 156 25.48 6.00 -27.21
N VAL A 157 25.37 7.14 -26.57
CA VAL A 157 25.07 8.42 -27.21
C VAL A 157 26.31 9.28 -27.14
N GLU A 158 26.74 9.84 -28.28
CA GLU A 158 27.83 10.80 -28.30
C GLU A 158 27.41 12.09 -27.56
N SER A 159 28.22 12.47 -26.61
CA SER A 159 28.08 13.77 -25.94
C SER A 159 28.66 14.87 -26.83
N ARG A 160 28.45 16.13 -26.44
CA ARG A 160 29.12 17.27 -27.10
C ARG A 160 30.43 17.64 -26.39
N VAL A 161 30.84 16.86 -25.44
CA VAL A 161 31.98 17.13 -24.56
C VAL A 161 33.03 16.06 -24.76
N ASP A 162 34.27 16.45 -24.81
CA ASP A 162 35.47 15.59 -24.80
C ASP A 162 36.16 15.87 -23.46
N THR A 163 35.98 14.98 -22.47
CA THR A 163 36.48 15.17 -21.10
C THR A 163 37.89 14.64 -20.94
N ASP A 164 38.33 13.68 -21.77
CA ASP A 164 39.68 13.10 -21.69
C ASP A 164 40.69 13.74 -22.67
N GLY A 165 40.22 14.58 -23.59
CA GLY A 165 41.07 15.33 -24.52
C GLY A 165 41.61 14.47 -25.65
N ASP A 166 41.00 13.37 -26.01
CA ASP A 166 41.43 12.48 -27.08
C ASP A 166 41.01 12.97 -28.48
N GLY A 167 40.27 14.06 -28.54
CA GLY A 167 39.76 14.68 -29.78
C GLY A 167 38.49 14.03 -30.31
N LYS A 168 37.83 13.21 -29.55
CA LYS A 168 36.55 12.59 -29.89
C LYS A 168 35.49 12.92 -28.84
N PRO A 169 34.21 13.00 -29.25
CA PRO A 169 33.12 13.12 -28.28
C PRO A 169 33.03 11.93 -27.33
N ASP A 170 32.83 12.19 -26.05
CA ASP A 170 32.60 11.16 -25.06
C ASP A 170 31.30 10.38 -25.34
N LEU A 171 31.30 9.11 -24.99
CA LEU A 171 30.12 8.25 -25.09
C LEU A 171 29.41 8.14 -23.74
N VAL A 172 28.17 8.55 -23.72
CA VAL A 172 27.29 8.36 -22.55
C VAL A 172 26.50 7.06 -22.71
N LYS A 173 26.65 6.17 -21.74
CA LYS A 173 25.88 4.93 -21.68
C LYS A 173 24.47 5.23 -21.20
N VAL A 174 23.45 4.89 -21.98
CA VAL A 174 22.04 5.04 -21.64
C VAL A 174 21.37 3.68 -21.56
N SER A 175 20.77 3.37 -20.41
CA SER A 175 19.96 2.18 -20.24
C SER A 175 18.49 2.55 -20.45
N ILE A 176 17.83 1.84 -21.36
CA ILE A 176 16.44 2.08 -21.74
C ILE A 176 15.61 0.89 -21.33
N ILE A 177 14.50 1.13 -20.65
CA ILE A 177 13.46 0.14 -20.39
C ILE A 177 12.18 0.68 -21.00
N ARG A 178 11.61 -0.04 -21.92
CA ARG A 178 10.39 0.39 -22.62
C ARG A 178 9.45 -0.78 -22.88
N PRO A 179 8.13 -0.54 -22.97
CA PRO A 179 7.19 -1.57 -23.41
C PRO A 179 7.45 -1.96 -24.88
N SER A 180 6.97 -3.13 -25.27
CA SER A 180 7.00 -3.60 -26.67
C SER A 180 6.06 -2.82 -27.60
N TYR A 181 5.27 -1.90 -27.07
CA TYR A 181 4.33 -1.06 -27.79
C TYR A 181 4.99 -0.15 -28.81
N LYS A 182 4.41 -0.06 -30.01
CA LYS A 182 4.94 0.72 -31.14
C LYS A 182 4.31 2.13 -31.30
N GLY A 183 3.81 2.72 -30.25
CA GLY A 183 3.23 4.08 -30.27
C GLY A 183 4.12 5.12 -29.62
N GLN A 184 3.63 6.37 -29.56
CA GLN A 184 4.25 7.40 -28.76
C GLN A 184 3.95 7.13 -27.28
N ILE A 185 5.00 7.13 -26.45
CA ILE A 185 4.92 6.93 -25.02
C ILE A 185 5.66 8.05 -24.31
N PRO A 186 5.19 8.49 -23.13
CA PRO A 186 5.95 9.37 -22.28
C PRO A 186 7.29 8.74 -21.89
N ALA A 187 8.35 9.53 -21.86
CA ALA A 187 9.65 9.09 -21.39
C ALA A 187 10.01 9.83 -20.09
N VAL A 188 10.55 9.08 -19.12
CA VAL A 188 11.16 9.64 -17.91
C VAL A 188 12.64 9.34 -17.98
N MET A 189 13.46 10.37 -17.84
CA MET A 189 14.91 10.25 -17.80
C MET A 189 15.41 10.61 -16.40
N THR A 190 16.23 9.74 -15.84
CA THR A 190 16.97 10.02 -14.60
C THR A 190 18.46 10.01 -14.91
N ALA A 191 19.19 11.00 -14.42
CA ALA A 191 20.64 11.10 -14.54
C ALA A 191 21.30 10.88 -13.16
#